data_d276c937b92b1912db4171308f3bd640
#
_entry.id   d276c937b92b1912db4171308f3bd640
#
_cell.length_a   1.000
_cell.length_b   1.000
_cell.length_c   1.000
_cell.angle_alpha   90.00
_cell.angle_beta   90.00
_cell.angle_gamma   90.00
#
_symmetry.space_group_name_H-M   'P 1'
#
loop_
_entity.id
_entity.type
_entity.pdbx_description
1 polymer ?
#
loop_
_entity_poly.entity_id
_entity_poly.type
_entity_poly.pdbx_seq_one_letter_code
_entity_poly.pdbx_strand_id
1 'polypeptide(L)'
;MIVVDTSAIVAIAFGETERDSFVKTIQEATKALISTVSVVEARMVVHGRRGQRAFVLVDDLLRLPMFETIAPGNAEMNAAYAAFIAFGKGSGHPANLNFGDVFSYALAKVRGLPLLYKGDDFSRTDIASA
;
A
#
# COMPACT_ATOMS: atom_id res chain seq x y z
N MET A 1 0.21 10.31 10.90
CA MET A 1 -0.31 9.83 9.61
C MET A 1 0.62 8.78 9.03
N ILE A 2 0.06 7.79 8.34
CA ILE A 2 0.79 6.73 7.65
C ILE A 2 0.22 6.55 6.25
N VAL A 3 1.00 5.92 5.35
CA VAL A 3 0.49 5.39 4.08
C VAL A 3 0.36 3.88 4.21
N VAL A 4 -0.64 3.29 3.59
CA VAL A 4 -0.91 1.85 3.67
C VAL A 4 -0.83 1.24 2.27
N ASP A 5 -0.01 0.19 2.14
CA ASP A 5 0.14 -0.56 0.90
C ASP A 5 -0.94 -1.63 0.73
N THR A 6 -1.17 -2.04 -0.51
CA THR A 6 -2.03 -3.18 -0.87
C THR A 6 -1.75 -4.41 -0.03
N SER A 7 -0.47 -4.74 0.21
CA SER A 7 -0.07 -5.93 0.96
C SER A 7 -0.59 -5.94 2.40
N ALA A 8 -0.63 -4.78 3.05
CA ALA A 8 -1.17 -4.65 4.40
C ALA A 8 -2.70 -4.81 4.41
N ILE A 9 -3.41 -4.21 3.44
CA ILE A 9 -4.86 -4.35 3.30
C ILE A 9 -5.24 -5.82 3.08
N VAL A 10 -4.54 -6.51 2.19
CA VAL A 10 -4.78 -7.92 1.88
C VAL A 10 -4.50 -8.81 3.11
N ALA A 11 -3.42 -8.54 3.84
CA ALA A 11 -3.10 -9.27 5.07
C ALA A 11 -4.21 -9.14 6.12
N ILE A 12 -4.77 -7.94 6.29
CA ILE A 12 -5.89 -7.71 7.20
C ILE A 12 -7.15 -8.42 6.69
N ALA A 13 -7.47 -8.27 5.41
CA ALA A 13 -8.67 -8.85 4.80
C ALA A 13 -8.72 -10.38 4.93
N PHE A 14 -7.57 -11.04 4.78
CA PHE A 14 -7.47 -12.50 4.86
C PHE A 14 -7.06 -13.04 6.24
N GLY A 15 -6.95 -12.19 7.25
CA GLY A 15 -6.59 -12.62 8.60
C GLY A 15 -5.21 -13.26 8.68
N GLU A 16 -4.24 -12.75 7.92
CA GLU A 16 -2.87 -13.24 7.95
C GLU A 16 -2.18 -12.91 9.28
N THR A 17 -1.01 -13.49 9.53
CA THR A 17 -0.29 -13.40 10.82
C THR A 17 -0.09 -11.95 11.29
N GLU A 18 0.16 -11.02 10.37
CA GLU A 18 0.42 -9.61 10.67
C GLU A 18 -0.84 -8.79 10.95
N ARG A 19 -2.03 -9.34 10.76
CA ARG A 19 -3.31 -8.62 10.86
C ARG A 19 -3.45 -7.78 12.12
N ASP A 20 -3.27 -8.38 13.29
CA ASP A 20 -3.51 -7.70 14.56
C ASP A 20 -2.51 -6.56 14.78
N SER A 21 -1.26 -6.76 14.41
CA SER A 21 -0.22 -5.73 14.44
C SER A 21 -0.55 -4.58 13.49
N PHE A 22 -0.97 -4.88 12.26
CA PHE A 22 -1.32 -3.86 11.26
C PHE A 22 -2.56 -3.07 11.66
N VAL A 23 -3.59 -3.75 12.17
CA VAL A 23 -4.79 -3.09 12.69
C VAL A 23 -4.44 -2.13 13.82
N LYS A 24 -3.58 -2.55 14.75
CA LYS A 24 -3.11 -1.69 15.85
C LYS A 24 -2.41 -0.44 15.30
N THR A 25 -1.46 -0.61 14.39
CA THR A 25 -0.73 0.52 13.77
C THR A 25 -1.69 1.51 13.10
N ILE A 26 -2.70 1.02 12.38
CA ILE A 26 -3.71 1.87 11.73
C ILE A 26 -4.56 2.60 12.77
N GLN A 27 -4.99 1.92 13.85
CA GLN A 27 -5.79 2.54 14.90
C GLN A 27 -5.05 3.62 15.69
N GLU A 28 -3.73 3.48 15.84
CA GLU A 28 -2.87 4.46 16.50
C GLU A 28 -2.56 5.66 15.59
N ALA A 29 -2.72 5.52 14.29
CA ALA A 29 -2.50 6.59 13.34
C ALA A 29 -3.66 7.59 13.33
N THR A 30 -3.36 8.88 13.23
CA THR A 30 -4.40 9.92 13.08
C THR A 30 -5.13 9.78 11.75
N LYS A 31 -4.41 9.38 10.71
CA LYS A 31 -4.91 9.09 9.36
C LYS A 31 -4.10 7.98 8.69
N ALA A 32 -4.78 7.15 7.94
CA ALA A 32 -4.20 6.11 7.10
C ALA A 32 -4.53 6.43 5.64
N LEU A 33 -3.54 6.87 4.88
CA LEU A 33 -3.71 7.24 3.47
C LEU A 33 -3.46 6.01 2.58
N ILE A 34 -4.27 5.84 1.56
CA ILE A 34 -4.07 4.79 0.56
C ILE A 34 -4.27 5.35 -0.85
N SER A 35 -3.39 4.99 -1.78
CA SER A 35 -3.57 5.34 -3.19
C SER A 35 -4.79 4.64 -3.78
N THR A 36 -5.56 5.35 -4.61
CA THR A 36 -6.66 4.72 -5.37
C THR A 36 -6.17 3.57 -6.25
N VAL A 37 -4.92 3.62 -6.72
CA VAL A 37 -4.28 2.51 -7.45
C VAL A 37 -4.15 1.28 -6.56
N SER A 38 -3.71 1.46 -5.31
CA SER A 38 -3.59 0.38 -4.34
C SER A 38 -4.95 -0.21 -3.96
N VAL A 39 -6.01 0.59 -3.93
CA VAL A 39 -7.38 0.10 -3.71
C VAL A 39 -7.80 -0.84 -4.83
N VAL A 40 -7.58 -0.46 -6.07
CA VAL A 40 -7.87 -1.31 -7.23
C VAL A 40 -7.07 -2.62 -7.16
N GLU A 41 -5.79 -2.53 -6.88
CA GLU A 41 -4.93 -3.71 -6.74
C GLU A 41 -5.43 -4.64 -5.63
N ALA A 42 -5.78 -4.10 -4.45
CA ALA A 42 -6.33 -4.91 -3.36
C ALA A 42 -7.62 -5.62 -3.75
N ARG A 43 -8.54 -4.93 -4.43
CA ARG A 43 -9.77 -5.52 -4.96
C ARG A 43 -9.48 -6.65 -5.96
N MET A 44 -8.51 -6.45 -6.85
CA MET A 44 -8.08 -7.48 -7.82
C MET A 44 -7.52 -8.71 -7.11
N VAL A 45 -6.70 -8.53 -6.09
CA VAL A 45 -6.10 -9.64 -5.34
C VAL A 45 -7.17 -10.45 -4.61
N VAL A 46 -8.08 -9.80 -3.89
CA VAL A 46 -9.13 -10.54 -3.17
C VAL A 46 -10.12 -11.20 -4.12
N HIS A 47 -10.41 -10.58 -5.26
CA HIS A 47 -11.21 -11.19 -6.32
C HIS A 47 -10.58 -12.50 -6.83
N GLY A 48 -9.30 -12.46 -7.13
CA GLY A 48 -8.58 -13.64 -7.63
C GLY A 48 -8.56 -14.81 -6.64
N ARG A 49 -8.57 -14.54 -5.33
CA ARG A 49 -8.52 -15.56 -4.29
C ARG A 49 -9.89 -16.04 -3.81
N ARG A 50 -10.88 -15.16 -3.73
CA ARG A 50 -12.18 -15.41 -3.07
C ARG A 50 -13.39 -15.12 -3.94
N GLY A 51 -13.20 -14.68 -5.18
CA GLY A 51 -14.27 -14.46 -6.16
C GLY A 51 -14.91 -13.08 -6.10
N GLN A 52 -16.02 -12.95 -6.82
CA GLN A 52 -16.62 -11.69 -7.24
C GLN A 52 -17.08 -10.77 -6.09
N ARG A 53 -17.48 -11.34 -4.94
CA ARG A 53 -17.98 -10.57 -3.79
C ARG A 53 -16.88 -10.21 -2.78
N ALA A 54 -15.65 -10.67 -2.99
CA ALA A 54 -14.57 -10.49 -2.04
C ALA A 54 -14.13 -9.03 -1.87
N PHE A 55 -14.44 -8.14 -2.83
CA PHE A 55 -14.15 -6.70 -2.73
C PHE A 55 -14.72 -6.07 -1.46
N VAL A 56 -15.80 -6.62 -0.89
CA VAL A 56 -16.41 -6.16 0.37
C VAL A 56 -15.41 -6.20 1.52
N LEU A 57 -14.49 -7.17 1.55
CA LEU A 57 -13.44 -7.25 2.57
C LEU A 57 -12.53 -6.01 2.56
N VAL A 58 -12.24 -5.50 1.37
CA VAL A 58 -11.43 -4.27 1.19
C VAL A 58 -12.27 -3.04 1.50
N ASP A 59 -13.43 -2.94 0.89
CA ASP A 59 -14.28 -1.74 0.97
C ASP A 59 -14.78 -1.46 2.38
N ASP A 60 -15.13 -2.50 3.15
CA ASP A 60 -15.56 -2.32 4.54
C ASP A 60 -14.40 -1.80 5.42
N LEU A 61 -13.18 -2.29 5.19
CA LEU A 61 -12.01 -1.77 5.90
C LEU A 61 -11.78 -0.29 5.58
N LEU A 62 -11.89 0.10 4.31
CA LEU A 62 -11.65 1.48 3.86
C LEU A 62 -12.76 2.46 4.28
N ARG A 63 -13.91 1.97 4.75
CA ARG A 63 -14.98 2.83 5.33
C ARG A 63 -14.68 3.28 6.75
N LEU A 64 -13.68 2.71 7.41
CA LEU A 64 -13.29 3.16 8.73
C LEU A 64 -12.83 4.62 8.68
N PRO A 65 -13.19 5.46 9.67
CA PRO A 65 -13.03 6.92 9.59
C PRO A 65 -11.58 7.40 9.51
N MET A 66 -10.60 6.56 9.88
CA MET A 66 -9.19 6.92 9.76
C MET A 66 -8.66 6.79 8.33
N PHE A 67 -9.32 6.04 7.46
CA PHE A 67 -8.86 5.88 6.07
C PHE A 67 -9.23 7.06 5.19
N GLU A 68 -8.29 7.42 4.31
CA GLU A 68 -8.50 8.42 3.25
C GLU A 68 -7.86 7.91 1.96
N THR A 69 -8.64 7.84 0.90
CA THR A 69 -8.15 7.44 -0.43
C THR A 69 -7.64 8.67 -1.18
N ILE A 70 -6.44 8.56 -1.74
CA ILE A 70 -5.74 9.65 -2.43
C ILE A 70 -5.51 9.25 -3.89
N ALA A 71 -6.05 10.05 -4.81
CA ALA A 71 -5.75 9.90 -6.23
C ALA A 71 -4.33 10.42 -6.54
N PRO A 72 -3.49 9.67 -7.26
CA PRO A 72 -2.17 10.15 -7.66
C PRO A 72 -2.30 11.39 -8.57
N GLY A 73 -1.55 12.43 -8.23
CA GLY A 73 -1.37 13.60 -9.09
C GLY A 73 -0.01 13.56 -9.81
N ASN A 74 0.38 14.71 -10.37
CA ASN A 74 1.66 14.81 -11.10
C ASN A 74 2.87 14.52 -10.21
N ALA A 75 2.85 14.93 -8.95
CA ALA A 75 3.94 14.68 -8.01
C ALA A 75 4.13 13.17 -7.77
N GLU A 76 3.04 12.47 -7.51
CA GLU A 76 3.05 11.01 -7.31
C GLU A 76 3.41 10.26 -8.60
N MET A 77 2.94 10.72 -9.75
CA MET A 77 3.30 10.14 -11.04
C MET A 77 4.82 10.20 -11.26
N ASN A 78 5.43 11.35 -11.03
CA ASN A 78 6.87 11.52 -11.20
C ASN A 78 7.66 10.72 -10.16
N ALA A 79 7.23 10.70 -8.90
CA ALA A 79 7.85 9.91 -7.85
C ALA A 79 7.74 8.40 -8.11
N ALA A 80 6.60 7.93 -8.64
CA ALA A 80 6.40 6.53 -9.00
C ALA A 80 7.33 6.10 -10.13
N TYR A 81 7.49 6.91 -11.16
CA TYR A 81 8.42 6.62 -12.26
C TYR A 81 9.87 6.62 -11.77
N ALA A 82 10.26 7.60 -10.95
CA ALA A 82 11.60 7.63 -10.36
C ALA A 82 11.86 6.39 -9.48
N ALA A 83 10.88 5.95 -8.72
CA ALA A 83 10.96 4.71 -7.92
C ALA A 83 11.13 3.47 -8.79
N PHE A 84 10.42 3.41 -9.92
CA PHE A 84 10.59 2.32 -10.89
C PHE A 84 12.04 2.27 -11.43
N ILE A 85 12.60 3.39 -11.80
CA ILE A 85 13.99 3.46 -12.29
C ILE A 85 14.99 3.01 -11.22
N ALA A 86 14.81 3.44 -9.96
CA ALA A 86 15.75 3.16 -8.87
C ALA A 86 15.58 1.77 -8.26
N PHE A 87 14.33 1.30 -8.07
CA PHE A 87 13.99 0.14 -7.26
C PHE A 87 13.09 -0.86 -7.98
N GLY A 88 12.66 -0.57 -9.19
CA GLY A 88 11.63 -1.32 -9.88
C GLY A 88 12.07 -2.66 -10.42
N LYS A 89 11.08 -3.48 -10.72
CA LYS A 89 11.25 -4.77 -11.38
C LYS A 89 11.95 -4.57 -12.73
N GLY A 90 13.04 -5.30 -12.94
CA GLY A 90 13.86 -5.18 -14.15
C GLY A 90 15.02 -4.17 -14.04
N SER A 91 15.12 -3.39 -12.98
CA SER A 91 16.23 -2.47 -12.73
C SER A 91 17.50 -3.16 -12.22
N GLY A 92 17.38 -4.41 -11.77
CA GLY A 92 18.45 -5.15 -11.08
C GLY A 92 18.52 -4.87 -9.58
N HIS A 93 17.74 -3.92 -9.05
CA HIS A 93 17.69 -3.62 -7.63
C HIS A 93 16.92 -4.72 -6.86
N PRO A 94 17.39 -5.15 -5.66
CA PRO A 94 16.77 -6.24 -4.91
C PRO A 94 15.36 -5.93 -4.38
N ALA A 95 14.95 -4.66 -4.26
CA ALA A 95 13.59 -4.28 -3.89
C ALA A 95 12.55 -4.77 -4.89
N ASN A 96 12.90 -4.77 -6.18
CA ASN A 96 12.08 -5.37 -7.24
C ASN A 96 10.61 -4.90 -7.22
N LEU A 97 10.38 -3.60 -7.03
CA LEU A 97 9.06 -3.02 -6.93
C LEU A 97 8.26 -3.24 -8.22
N ASN A 98 7.03 -3.71 -8.09
CA ASN A 98 6.11 -3.85 -9.21
C ASN A 98 5.31 -2.55 -9.47
N PHE A 99 4.42 -2.58 -10.47
CA PHE A 99 3.61 -1.41 -10.84
C PHE A 99 2.78 -0.87 -9.67
N GLY A 100 2.14 -1.74 -8.90
CA GLY A 100 1.34 -1.31 -7.74
C GLY A 100 2.21 -0.71 -6.62
N ASP A 101 3.35 -1.33 -6.34
CA ASP A 101 4.26 -0.91 -5.28
C ASP A 101 4.76 0.51 -5.46
N VAL A 102 5.07 0.91 -6.70
CA VAL A 102 5.61 2.26 -6.96
C VAL A 102 4.61 3.37 -6.62
N PHE A 103 3.30 3.11 -6.64
CA PHE A 103 2.29 4.09 -6.24
C PHE A 103 2.15 4.22 -4.72
N SER A 104 2.29 3.14 -3.97
CA SER A 104 2.37 3.19 -2.50
C SER A 104 3.63 3.94 -2.07
N TYR A 105 4.78 3.62 -2.67
CA TYR A 105 6.03 4.33 -2.45
C TYR A 105 5.88 5.82 -2.76
N ALA A 106 5.33 6.16 -3.91
CA ALA A 106 5.20 7.54 -4.36
C ALA A 106 4.35 8.39 -3.41
N LEU A 107 3.21 7.84 -2.95
CA LEU A 107 2.37 8.53 -1.98
C LEU A 107 3.12 8.78 -0.67
N ALA A 108 3.81 7.77 -0.14
CA ALA A 108 4.61 7.90 1.07
C ALA A 108 5.73 8.93 0.90
N LYS A 109 6.44 8.89 -0.22
CA LYS A 109 7.55 9.80 -0.53
C LYS A 109 7.09 11.25 -0.64
N VAL A 110 6.05 11.52 -1.42
CA VAL A 110 5.52 12.87 -1.65
C VAL A 110 4.96 13.48 -0.36
N ARG A 111 4.32 12.65 0.48
CA ARG A 111 3.76 13.09 1.76
C ARG A 111 4.77 13.12 2.91
N GLY A 112 5.96 12.56 2.73
CA GLY A 112 6.95 12.43 3.82
C GLY A 112 6.46 11.55 4.96
N LEU A 113 5.73 10.48 4.65
CA LEU A 113 5.09 9.59 5.64
C LEU A 113 5.68 8.18 5.60
N PRO A 114 5.66 7.46 6.75
CA PRO A 114 6.04 6.06 6.77
C PRO A 114 4.97 5.20 6.08
N LEU A 115 5.40 4.05 5.57
CA LEU A 115 4.58 3.10 4.81
C LEU A 115 4.35 1.83 5.63
N LEU A 116 3.09 1.42 5.75
CA LEU A 116 2.69 0.13 6.31
C LEU A 116 2.56 -0.90 5.19
N TYR A 117 3.34 -1.97 5.27
CA TYR A 117 3.40 -3.02 4.25
C TYR A 117 3.76 -4.37 4.84
N LYS A 118 3.46 -5.43 4.09
CA LYS A 118 3.91 -6.79 4.37
C LYS A 118 5.01 -7.18 3.39
N GLY A 119 6.03 -7.90 3.87
CA GLY A 119 7.14 -8.39 3.06
C GLY A 119 8.38 -7.52 3.13
N ASP A 120 9.36 -7.80 2.27
CA ASP A 120 10.70 -7.22 2.32
C ASP A 120 10.97 -6.17 1.23
N ASP A 121 10.06 -6.00 0.26
CA ASP A 121 10.33 -5.21 -0.93
C ASP A 121 10.64 -3.75 -0.59
N PHE A 122 9.78 -3.10 0.21
CA PHE A 122 9.97 -1.71 0.59
C PHE A 122 11.11 -1.50 1.61
N SER A 123 11.44 -2.51 2.42
CA SER A 123 12.54 -2.42 3.38
C SER A 123 13.90 -2.21 2.72
N ARG A 124 14.00 -2.51 1.45
CA ARG A 124 15.21 -2.33 0.62
C ARG A 124 15.24 -1.00 -0.12
N THR A 125 14.25 -0.14 0.14
CA THR A 125 14.18 1.22 -0.39
C THR A 125 14.51 2.24 0.71
N ASP A 126 14.37 3.52 0.38
CA ASP A 126 14.59 4.64 1.32
C ASP A 126 13.31 5.06 2.08
N ILE A 127 12.21 4.29 1.99
CA ILE A 127 10.96 4.57 2.69
C ILE A 127 11.04 4.04 4.12
N ALA A 128 10.65 4.87 5.09
CA ALA A 128 10.49 4.45 6.47
C ALA A 128 9.29 3.51 6.63
N SER A 129 9.44 2.46 7.43
CA SER A 129 8.35 1.56 7.80
C SER A 129 7.49 2.20 8.90
N ALA A 130 6.19 2.03 8.77
CA ALA A 130 5.24 2.44 9.80
C ALA A 130 5.18 1.44 10.95
#